data_05b47623c6ecae1f6ce675118e410963
#
_entry.id   05b47623c6ecae1f6ce675118e410963
#
_cell.length_a   1.000
_cell.length_b   1.000
_cell.length_c   1.000
_cell.angle_alpha   90.00
_cell.angle_beta   90.00
_cell.angle_gamma   90.00
#
_symmetry.space_group_name_H-M   'P 1'
#
loop_
_entity.id
_entity.type
_entity.pdbx_description
1 polymer ?
#
loop_
_entity_poly.entity_id
_entity_poly.type
_entity_poly.pdbx_seq_one_letter_code
_entity_poly.pdbx_strand_id
1 'polypeptide(L)'
;MNYFLCCFVMGAGVVSGAVGGGQAAPFAVYTRFEHSPSAGVQASLAKELTSIMSSVGLPLEWRSLADRPKDEMFVELAVVTFKGTCDSTNLIPQSTDGSALAWTFATGGGILPFSEVDCDRTRSFMLQSLIPLSLQHRDEAFGRALARITAHELAYVFTAEHAVSAEFGKTAYTVPQLMATDFHFGRDEARALTMTALLLTHPARGRRNEPALVGQSIFVATGCARCHGTEAEGSSRGPKIRAVTGGRPFEAGQLNVRLKNTSSEMYRRARDLGIEWRTLSKADLESVVGYLNSSID
;
A
#
# COMPACT_ATOMS: atom_id res chain seq x y z
N MET A 1 44.14 -56.91 -30.72
CA MET A 1 44.84 -56.05 -29.74
C MET A 1 44.61 -54.62 -30.18
N ASN A 2 43.44 -54.07 -29.80
CA ASN A 2 43.02 -52.70 -30.17
C ASN A 2 42.90 -51.88 -28.87
N TYR A 3 43.79 -50.92 -28.74
CA TYR A 3 43.74 -49.95 -27.65
C TYR A 3 42.82 -48.82 -28.05
N PHE A 4 41.68 -48.66 -27.33
CA PHE A 4 40.80 -47.48 -27.40
C PHE A 4 41.34 -46.39 -26.46
N LEU A 5 41.77 -45.29 -27.04
CA LEU A 5 42.25 -44.13 -26.34
C LEU A 5 40.99 -43.25 -26.01
N CYS A 6 40.64 -43.17 -24.73
CA CYS A 6 39.53 -42.37 -24.24
C CYS A 6 40.02 -40.93 -23.96
N CYS A 7 39.70 -39.97 -24.84
CA CYS A 7 39.94 -38.54 -24.55
C CYS A 7 38.91 -38.02 -23.55
N PHE A 8 39.37 -37.72 -22.35
CA PHE A 8 38.61 -36.98 -21.34
C PHE A 8 38.69 -35.48 -21.65
N VAL A 9 37.60 -34.92 -22.17
CA VAL A 9 37.46 -33.46 -22.29
C VAL A 9 36.94 -32.92 -20.97
N MET A 10 37.83 -32.29 -20.19
CA MET A 10 37.43 -31.49 -19.02
C MET A 10 36.77 -30.19 -19.49
N GLY A 11 35.46 -30.15 -19.48
CA GLY A 11 34.68 -28.91 -19.62
C GLY A 11 34.78 -28.10 -18.34
N ALA A 12 35.57 -27.03 -18.36
CA ALA A 12 35.53 -26.02 -17.31
C ALA A 12 34.20 -25.29 -17.37
N GLY A 13 33.24 -25.72 -16.54
CA GLY A 13 32.00 -25.01 -16.31
C GLY A 13 32.31 -23.71 -15.56
N VAL A 14 32.22 -22.58 -16.27
CA VAL A 14 32.20 -21.26 -15.63
C VAL A 14 30.86 -21.15 -14.94
N VAL A 15 30.84 -21.37 -13.64
CA VAL A 15 29.68 -21.02 -12.79
C VAL A 15 29.68 -19.51 -12.68
N SER A 16 28.96 -18.84 -13.58
CA SER A 16 28.58 -17.44 -13.39
C SER A 16 27.62 -17.41 -12.21
N GLY A 17 28.14 -17.19 -11.03
CA GLY A 17 27.40 -16.80 -9.86
C GLY A 17 26.79 -15.43 -10.15
N ALA A 18 25.53 -15.42 -10.61
CA ALA A 18 24.71 -14.23 -10.51
C ALA A 18 24.59 -13.91 -9.02
N VAL A 19 25.39 -12.97 -8.55
CA VAL A 19 25.13 -12.25 -7.30
C VAL A 19 23.84 -11.49 -7.55
N GLY A 20 22.73 -12.16 -7.26
CA GLY A 20 21.44 -11.50 -7.15
C GLY A 20 21.56 -10.52 -5.99
N GLY A 21 21.93 -9.28 -6.28
CA GLY A 21 21.72 -8.17 -5.37
C GLY A 21 20.22 -8.07 -5.15
N GLY A 22 19.71 -8.79 -4.15
CA GLY A 22 18.35 -8.65 -3.68
C GLY A 22 18.17 -7.18 -3.31
N GLN A 23 17.46 -6.46 -4.15
CA GLN A 23 17.06 -5.10 -3.84
C GLN A 23 16.18 -5.24 -2.60
N ALA A 24 16.71 -4.80 -1.44
CA ALA A 24 15.98 -4.87 -0.19
C ALA A 24 14.63 -4.18 -0.40
N ALA A 25 13.55 -4.85 -0.06
CA ALA A 25 12.24 -4.21 -0.11
C ALA A 25 12.30 -3.01 0.81
N PRO A 26 11.89 -1.82 0.34
CA PRO A 26 12.07 -0.61 1.13
C PRO A 26 11.25 -0.63 2.43
N PHE A 27 10.18 -1.43 2.49
CA PHE A 27 9.24 -1.47 3.61
C PHE A 27 8.98 -2.91 4.07
N ALA A 28 9.23 -3.16 5.35
CA ALA A 28 8.94 -4.46 5.96
C ALA A 28 7.87 -4.33 7.05
N VAL A 29 6.95 -5.29 7.07
CA VAL A 29 5.99 -5.44 8.15
C VAL A 29 6.20 -6.79 8.82
N TYR A 30 6.71 -6.75 10.03
CA TYR A 30 6.81 -7.93 10.90
C TYR A 30 5.54 -8.09 11.70
N THR A 31 5.01 -9.30 11.68
CA THR A 31 3.79 -9.62 12.40
C THR A 31 4.01 -10.63 13.49
N ARG A 32 3.34 -10.44 14.58
CA ARG A 32 3.24 -11.39 15.67
C ARG A 32 1.77 -11.58 16.03
N PHE A 33 1.32 -12.81 16.03
CA PHE A 33 0.00 -13.19 16.52
C PHE A 33 0.13 -13.76 17.92
N GLU A 34 -0.73 -13.33 18.84
CA GLU A 34 -0.79 -13.88 20.19
C GLU A 34 -1.29 -15.34 20.16
N HIS A 35 -2.28 -15.61 19.28
CA HIS A 35 -2.74 -16.94 18.93
C HIS A 35 -2.75 -17.05 17.39
N SER A 36 -2.28 -18.19 16.87
CA SER A 36 -2.22 -18.42 15.42
C SER A 36 -3.60 -18.21 14.77
N PRO A 37 -3.70 -17.37 13.74
CA PRO A 37 -4.95 -17.17 13.03
C PRO A 37 -5.32 -18.39 12.20
N SER A 38 -6.59 -18.50 11.78
CA SER A 38 -6.95 -19.46 10.73
C SER A 38 -6.22 -19.13 9.42
N ALA A 39 -5.92 -20.15 8.62
CA ALA A 39 -5.25 -19.97 7.33
C ALA A 39 -6.03 -19.04 6.39
N GLY A 40 -7.38 -19.07 6.44
CA GLY A 40 -8.26 -18.22 5.66
C GLY A 40 -8.14 -16.75 6.07
N VAL A 41 -8.15 -16.46 7.37
CA VAL A 41 -7.96 -15.10 7.91
C VAL A 41 -6.58 -14.57 7.54
N GLN A 42 -5.52 -15.35 7.73
CA GLN A 42 -4.17 -14.94 7.42
C GLN A 42 -3.98 -14.64 5.93
N ALA A 43 -4.48 -15.49 5.06
CA ALA A 43 -4.39 -15.31 3.60
C ALA A 43 -5.14 -14.04 3.14
N SER A 44 -6.35 -13.83 3.67
CA SER A 44 -7.17 -12.66 3.34
C SER A 44 -6.53 -11.37 3.84
N LEU A 45 -6.03 -11.36 5.07
CA LEU A 45 -5.32 -10.23 5.66
C LEU A 45 -4.08 -9.86 4.85
N ALA A 46 -3.22 -10.81 4.52
CA ALA A 46 -2.01 -10.56 3.75
C ALA A 46 -2.33 -10.01 2.34
N LYS A 47 -3.29 -10.62 1.65
CA LYS A 47 -3.73 -10.21 0.31
C LYS A 47 -4.26 -8.79 0.30
N GLU A 48 -5.19 -8.47 1.19
CA GLU A 48 -5.83 -7.16 1.26
C GLU A 48 -4.82 -6.07 1.64
N LEU A 49 -4.00 -6.30 2.68
CA LEU A 49 -3.00 -5.33 3.12
C LEU A 49 -1.97 -5.04 2.02
N THR A 50 -1.46 -6.06 1.35
CA THR A 50 -0.55 -5.90 0.22
C THR A 50 -1.20 -5.06 -0.89
N SER A 51 -2.46 -5.33 -1.22
CA SER A 51 -3.20 -4.57 -2.23
C SER A 51 -3.35 -3.10 -1.85
N ILE A 52 -3.76 -2.83 -0.61
CA ILE A 52 -3.95 -1.47 -0.09
C ILE A 52 -2.64 -0.68 -0.15
N MET A 53 -1.58 -1.22 0.42
CA MET A 53 -0.30 -0.50 0.53
C MET A 53 0.39 -0.34 -0.83
N SER A 54 0.29 -1.33 -1.71
CA SER A 54 0.80 -1.20 -3.08
C SER A 54 0.08 -0.11 -3.87
N SER A 55 -1.19 0.16 -3.58
CA SER A 55 -1.97 1.20 -4.27
C SER A 55 -1.45 2.63 -4.03
N VAL A 56 -0.69 2.83 -2.96
CA VAL A 56 -0.04 4.10 -2.59
C VAL A 56 1.48 4.07 -2.80
N GLY A 57 1.99 3.06 -3.51
CA GLY A 57 3.41 2.95 -3.85
C GLY A 57 4.29 2.38 -2.74
N LEU A 58 3.70 1.74 -1.73
CA LEU A 58 4.39 1.10 -0.61
C LEU A 58 4.30 -0.44 -0.74
N PRO A 59 5.14 -1.08 -1.58
CA PRO A 59 5.20 -2.54 -1.63
C PRO A 59 5.77 -3.05 -0.31
N LEU A 60 4.94 -3.77 0.46
CA LEU A 60 5.32 -4.33 1.74
C LEU A 60 5.90 -5.73 1.58
N GLU A 61 6.99 -6.02 2.27
CA GLU A 61 7.35 -7.39 2.64
C GLU A 61 6.69 -7.76 3.96
N TRP A 62 5.81 -8.74 3.88
CA TRP A 62 5.11 -9.29 5.05
C TRP A 62 5.88 -10.49 5.60
N ARG A 63 6.22 -10.45 6.89
CA ARG A 63 7.00 -11.51 7.55
C ARG A 63 6.50 -11.80 8.96
N SER A 64 6.73 -13.04 9.40
CA SER A 64 6.58 -13.38 10.81
C SER A 64 7.75 -12.80 11.61
N LEU A 65 7.46 -12.19 12.76
CA LEU A 65 8.51 -11.70 13.66
C LEU A 65 9.37 -12.86 14.21
N ALA A 66 8.81 -14.07 14.29
CA ALA A 66 9.52 -15.27 14.74
C ALA A 66 10.62 -15.72 13.75
N ASP A 67 10.41 -15.43 12.46
CA ASP A 67 11.31 -15.87 11.37
C ASP A 67 12.28 -14.77 10.93
N ARG A 68 12.46 -13.72 11.74
CA ARG A 68 13.33 -12.58 11.39
C ARG A 68 14.79 -13.01 11.23
N PRO A 69 15.40 -12.83 10.05
CA PRO A 69 16.83 -12.97 9.86
C PRO A 69 17.60 -11.94 10.70
N LYS A 70 18.78 -12.35 11.23
CA LYS A 70 19.57 -11.47 12.12
C LYS A 70 20.21 -10.28 11.38
N ASP A 71 20.49 -10.44 10.09
CA ASP A 71 21.31 -9.50 9.29
C ASP A 71 20.48 -8.77 8.22
N GLU A 72 19.15 -8.79 8.32
CA GLU A 72 18.30 -8.16 7.34
C GLU A 72 18.15 -6.67 7.62
N MET A 73 18.35 -5.84 6.59
CA MET A 73 18.22 -4.40 6.67
C MET A 73 17.07 -3.93 5.77
N PHE A 74 16.22 -3.08 6.32
CA PHE A 74 15.15 -2.38 5.60
C PHE A 74 15.35 -0.88 5.72
N VAL A 75 14.78 -0.13 4.80
CA VAL A 75 14.77 1.32 4.89
C VAL A 75 13.80 1.75 5.98
N GLU A 76 12.61 1.14 5.97
CA GLU A 76 11.57 1.36 6.98
C GLU A 76 10.99 0.01 7.41
N LEU A 77 10.65 -0.10 8.69
CA LEU A 77 10.00 -1.28 9.24
C LEU A 77 8.87 -0.91 10.21
N ALA A 78 7.87 -1.76 10.27
CA ALA A 78 6.85 -1.72 11.31
C ALA A 78 6.68 -3.11 11.92
N VAL A 79 6.31 -3.14 13.20
CA VAL A 79 5.96 -4.37 13.92
C VAL A 79 4.49 -4.28 14.33
N VAL A 80 3.68 -5.22 13.85
CA VAL A 80 2.26 -5.30 14.18
C VAL A 80 2.00 -6.53 15.04
N THR A 81 1.49 -6.32 16.25
CA THR A 81 1.07 -7.40 17.14
C THR A 81 -0.45 -7.56 17.08
N PHE A 82 -0.91 -8.73 16.70
CA PHE A 82 -2.32 -9.09 16.73
C PHE A 82 -2.64 -9.75 18.08
N LYS A 83 -3.48 -9.08 18.87
CA LYS A 83 -3.88 -9.49 20.22
C LYS A 83 -5.14 -10.36 20.17
N GLY A 84 -5.23 -11.26 21.13
CA GLY A 84 -6.39 -12.15 21.26
C GLY A 84 -6.44 -13.22 20.17
N THR A 85 -7.63 -13.73 19.87
CA THR A 85 -7.85 -14.83 18.94
C THR A 85 -8.28 -14.33 17.57
N CYS A 86 -7.38 -14.43 16.59
CA CYS A 86 -7.61 -13.93 15.23
C CYS A 86 -8.24 -15.01 14.32
N ASP A 87 -9.37 -15.57 14.74
CA ASP A 87 -10.19 -16.46 13.91
C ASP A 87 -11.65 -16.01 13.84
N SER A 88 -12.42 -16.56 12.95
CA SER A 88 -13.83 -16.24 12.74
C SER A 88 -14.76 -17.35 13.23
N THR A 89 -14.26 -18.36 13.96
CA THR A 89 -15.03 -19.53 14.34
C THR A 89 -15.91 -19.29 15.56
N ASN A 90 -15.39 -18.56 16.54
CA ASN A 90 -16.06 -18.33 17.82
C ASN A 90 -16.70 -16.92 17.84
N LEU A 91 -17.95 -16.84 17.39
CA LEU A 91 -18.72 -15.60 17.33
C LEU A 91 -19.47 -15.33 18.65
N ILE A 92 -18.73 -15.22 19.76
CA ILE A 92 -19.30 -14.86 21.06
C ILE A 92 -19.24 -13.33 21.22
N PRO A 93 -20.34 -12.66 21.56
CA PRO A 93 -20.32 -11.25 21.88
C PRO A 93 -19.38 -11.00 23.09
N GLN A 94 -18.43 -10.14 22.92
CA GLN A 94 -17.65 -9.60 24.02
C GLN A 94 -18.10 -8.17 24.29
N SER A 95 -18.03 -7.75 25.54
CA SER A 95 -18.32 -6.36 25.90
C SER A 95 -17.30 -5.46 25.24
N THR A 96 -17.74 -4.63 24.29
CA THR A 96 -16.91 -3.57 23.73
C THR A 96 -17.16 -2.29 24.50
N ASP A 97 -16.18 -1.84 25.22
CA ASP A 97 -16.20 -0.60 26.01
C ASP A 97 -16.04 0.69 25.16
N GLY A 98 -16.22 0.58 23.84
CA GLY A 98 -16.00 1.68 22.90
C GLY A 98 -14.54 2.05 22.68
N SER A 99 -13.58 1.25 23.18
CA SER A 99 -12.16 1.48 22.94
C SER A 99 -11.74 1.15 21.51
N ALA A 100 -10.59 1.69 21.10
CA ALA A 100 -10.05 1.53 19.76
C ALA A 100 -9.85 0.05 19.39
N LEU A 101 -10.01 -0.25 18.09
CA LEU A 101 -9.76 -1.59 17.51
C LEU A 101 -8.26 -1.86 17.31
N ALA A 102 -7.49 -0.78 17.21
CA ALA A 102 -6.04 -0.82 17.10
C ALA A 102 -5.43 0.47 17.64
N TRP A 103 -4.14 0.48 17.86
CA TRP A 103 -3.38 1.67 18.26
C TRP A 103 -1.92 1.54 17.85
N THR A 104 -1.33 2.67 17.51
CA THR A 104 0.11 2.83 17.28
C THR A 104 0.75 3.50 18.48
N PHE A 105 1.87 2.99 18.92
CA PHE A 105 2.58 3.52 20.07
C PHE A 105 3.28 4.84 19.72
N ALA A 106 3.24 5.78 20.65
CA ALA A 106 3.93 7.06 20.56
C ALA A 106 4.65 7.39 21.87
N THR A 107 5.73 8.13 21.77
CA THR A 107 6.43 8.73 22.91
C THR A 107 6.47 10.25 22.75
N GLY A 108 6.97 10.96 23.74
CA GLY A 108 7.15 12.41 23.64
C GLY A 108 8.09 12.87 22.50
N GLY A 109 8.78 11.95 21.84
CA GLY A 109 9.68 12.22 20.70
C GLY A 109 9.16 11.80 19.34
N GLY A 110 7.99 11.15 19.24
CA GLY A 110 7.43 10.73 17.96
C GLY A 110 6.67 9.41 17.98
N ILE A 111 6.21 9.00 16.82
CA ILE A 111 5.52 7.72 16.60
C ILE A 111 6.56 6.60 16.59
N LEU A 112 6.26 5.51 17.28
CA LEU A 112 7.10 4.32 17.27
C LEU A 112 6.65 3.35 16.16
N PRO A 113 7.55 2.52 15.63
CA PRO A 113 7.22 1.54 14.59
C PRO A 113 6.51 0.30 15.15
N PHE A 114 5.67 0.48 16.16
CA PHE A 114 4.95 -0.60 16.83
C PHE A 114 3.46 -0.28 16.87
N SER A 115 2.66 -1.22 16.39
CA SER A 115 1.20 -1.14 16.44
C SER A 115 0.62 -2.42 17.01
N GLU A 116 -0.53 -2.32 17.65
CA GLU A 116 -1.33 -3.45 18.09
C GLU A 116 -2.72 -3.40 17.48
N VAL A 117 -3.23 -4.56 17.06
CA VAL A 117 -4.58 -4.75 16.53
C VAL A 117 -5.29 -5.79 17.40
N ASP A 118 -6.46 -5.43 17.92
CA ASP A 118 -7.24 -6.30 18.78
C ASP A 118 -8.24 -7.12 17.96
N CYS A 119 -7.93 -8.42 17.75
CA CYS A 119 -8.74 -9.34 16.99
C CYS A 119 -10.09 -9.60 17.65
N ASP A 120 -10.14 -9.75 18.97
CA ASP A 120 -11.37 -10.06 19.69
C ASP A 120 -12.34 -8.89 19.64
N ARG A 121 -11.88 -7.67 19.82
CA ARG A 121 -12.69 -6.44 19.67
C ARG A 121 -13.17 -6.26 18.24
N THR A 122 -12.27 -6.44 17.25
CA THR A 122 -12.64 -6.34 15.84
C THR A 122 -13.71 -7.34 15.48
N ARG A 123 -13.60 -8.58 15.94
CA ARG A 123 -14.60 -9.63 15.74
C ARG A 123 -15.94 -9.27 16.40
N SER A 124 -15.90 -8.78 17.65
CA SER A 124 -17.11 -8.35 18.35
C SER A 124 -17.78 -7.15 17.68
N PHE A 125 -17.02 -6.19 17.18
CA PHE A 125 -17.51 -5.04 16.43
C PHE A 125 -18.21 -5.45 15.13
N MET A 126 -17.69 -6.48 14.44
CA MET A 126 -18.25 -7.00 13.19
C MET A 126 -19.29 -8.12 13.38
N LEU A 127 -19.55 -8.54 14.59
CA LEU A 127 -20.28 -9.78 14.93
C LEU A 127 -21.55 -9.96 14.11
N GLN A 128 -22.43 -8.95 14.10
CA GLN A 128 -23.72 -9.02 13.43
C GLN A 128 -23.60 -9.23 11.91
N SER A 129 -22.52 -8.73 11.32
CA SER A 129 -22.27 -8.89 9.90
C SER A 129 -21.56 -10.19 9.56
N LEU A 130 -20.88 -10.81 10.53
CA LEU A 130 -20.21 -12.10 10.33
C LEU A 130 -21.16 -13.29 10.51
N ILE A 131 -22.13 -13.21 11.42
CA ILE A 131 -23.07 -14.30 11.72
C ILE A 131 -23.72 -14.93 10.48
N PRO A 132 -24.26 -14.15 9.50
CA PRO A 132 -24.97 -14.74 8.36
C PRO A 132 -24.04 -15.37 7.32
N LEU A 133 -22.71 -15.21 7.44
CA LEU A 133 -21.76 -15.70 6.45
C LEU A 133 -21.38 -17.16 6.70
N SER A 134 -21.01 -17.89 5.63
CA SER A 134 -20.31 -19.17 5.75
C SER A 134 -18.92 -18.97 6.36
N LEU A 135 -18.33 -20.03 6.93
CA LEU A 135 -17.01 -19.93 7.58
C LEU A 135 -15.94 -19.32 6.64
N GLN A 136 -15.91 -19.77 5.39
CA GLN A 136 -14.97 -19.22 4.40
C GLN A 136 -15.16 -17.70 4.20
N HIS A 137 -16.40 -17.25 4.00
CA HIS A 137 -16.69 -15.82 3.82
C HIS A 137 -16.47 -15.02 5.11
N ARG A 138 -16.63 -15.63 6.29
CA ARG A 138 -16.25 -14.99 7.56
C ARG A 138 -14.76 -14.74 7.64
N ASP A 139 -13.95 -15.75 7.31
CA ASP A 139 -12.49 -15.63 7.29
C ASP A 139 -12.03 -14.54 6.31
N GLU A 140 -12.62 -14.53 5.11
CA GLU A 140 -12.33 -13.51 4.11
C GLU A 140 -12.70 -12.09 4.59
N ALA A 141 -13.90 -11.92 5.15
CA ALA A 141 -14.38 -10.64 5.64
C ALA A 141 -13.59 -10.15 6.85
N PHE A 142 -13.31 -11.04 7.79
CA PHE A 142 -12.57 -10.72 9.01
C PHE A 142 -11.11 -10.40 8.71
N GLY A 143 -10.45 -11.20 7.84
CA GLY A 143 -9.07 -10.93 7.39
C GLY A 143 -8.95 -9.59 6.66
N ARG A 144 -9.91 -9.23 5.80
CA ARG A 144 -9.96 -7.89 5.17
C ARG A 144 -10.11 -6.77 6.18
N ALA A 145 -10.98 -6.94 7.17
CA ALA A 145 -11.17 -5.93 8.20
C ALA A 145 -9.89 -5.70 9.01
N LEU A 146 -9.22 -6.77 9.43
CA LEU A 146 -7.92 -6.68 10.10
C LEU A 146 -6.88 -5.98 9.23
N ALA A 147 -6.85 -6.28 7.92
CA ALA A 147 -5.94 -5.61 6.97
C ALA A 147 -6.18 -4.11 6.89
N ARG A 148 -7.43 -3.66 6.84
CA ARG A 148 -7.81 -2.24 6.74
C ARG A 148 -7.45 -1.46 8.00
N ILE A 149 -7.72 -2.06 9.15
CA ILE A 149 -7.32 -1.51 10.44
C ILE A 149 -5.79 -1.43 10.51
N THR A 150 -5.08 -2.49 10.12
CA THR A 150 -3.61 -2.51 10.08
C THR A 150 -3.07 -1.45 9.11
N ALA A 151 -3.64 -1.31 7.93
CA ALA A 151 -3.22 -0.31 6.95
C ALA A 151 -3.31 1.12 7.51
N HIS A 152 -4.34 1.41 8.28
CA HIS A 152 -4.48 2.69 8.96
C HIS A 152 -3.37 2.94 10.00
N GLU A 153 -3.07 1.95 10.83
CA GLU A 153 -1.97 2.06 11.80
C GLU A 153 -0.61 2.20 11.12
N LEU A 154 -0.38 1.46 10.01
CA LEU A 154 0.84 1.60 9.22
C LEU A 154 0.95 2.98 8.55
N ALA A 155 -0.17 3.61 8.20
CA ALA A 155 -0.15 4.98 7.71
C ALA A 155 0.42 5.94 8.76
N TYR A 156 0.07 5.78 10.03
CA TYR A 156 0.70 6.55 11.11
C TYR A 156 2.20 6.30 11.21
N VAL A 157 2.61 5.02 11.20
CA VAL A 157 4.03 4.66 11.33
C VAL A 157 4.86 5.26 10.19
N PHE A 158 4.40 5.11 8.94
CA PHE A 158 5.20 5.50 7.77
C PHE A 158 5.11 6.98 7.40
N THR A 159 4.17 7.74 7.95
CA THR A 159 4.04 9.17 7.67
C THR A 159 4.43 10.08 8.81
N ALA A 160 4.66 9.54 10.01
CA ALA A 160 4.88 10.32 11.22
C ALA A 160 6.06 11.29 11.14
N GLU A 161 7.12 10.92 10.45
CA GLU A 161 8.30 11.78 10.25
C GLU A 161 8.12 12.79 9.10
N HIS A 162 7.13 12.59 8.23
CA HIS A 162 6.92 13.34 7.01
C HIS A 162 5.58 14.11 6.99
N ALA A 163 4.74 13.91 8.00
CA ALA A 163 3.43 14.57 8.08
C ALA A 163 3.56 15.99 8.61
N VAL A 164 3.29 16.97 7.77
CA VAL A 164 3.26 18.41 8.09
C VAL A 164 2.04 18.80 8.91
N SER A 165 1.08 17.93 9.13
CA SER A 165 -0.12 18.20 9.93
C SER A 165 -0.53 17.02 10.79
N ALA A 166 -0.61 17.26 12.10
CA ALA A 166 -1.06 16.30 13.13
C ALA A 166 -2.57 15.98 13.08
N GLU A 167 -3.25 16.22 11.98
CA GLU A 167 -4.68 15.94 11.77
C GLU A 167 -4.96 14.60 11.08
N PHE A 168 -4.13 13.59 11.29
CA PHE A 168 -4.58 12.21 11.09
C PHE A 168 -5.57 11.88 12.22
N GLY A 169 -6.74 12.52 12.13
CA GLY A 169 -7.79 12.38 13.11
C GLY A 169 -8.32 10.95 13.09
N LYS A 170 -8.53 10.40 14.27
CA LYS A 170 -9.31 9.23 14.62
C LYS A 170 -10.40 8.92 13.57
N THR A 171 -10.04 8.19 12.53
CA THR A 171 -11.03 7.70 11.58
C THR A 171 -11.65 6.46 12.22
N ALA A 172 -12.79 6.65 12.88
CA ALA A 172 -13.58 5.53 13.36
C ALA A 172 -14.12 4.77 12.15
N TYR A 173 -13.66 3.56 11.92
CA TYR A 173 -14.23 2.70 10.90
C TYR A 173 -15.67 2.31 11.25
N THR A 174 -16.54 2.31 10.25
CA THR A 174 -17.84 1.67 10.35
C THR A 174 -17.75 0.24 9.84
N VAL A 175 -18.64 -0.64 10.32
CA VAL A 175 -18.71 -2.02 9.82
C VAL A 175 -18.90 -2.08 8.30
N PRO A 176 -19.78 -1.27 7.66
CA PRO A 176 -19.86 -1.23 6.20
C PRO A 176 -18.54 -0.91 5.50
N GLN A 177 -17.73 0.00 6.05
CA GLN A 177 -16.40 0.32 5.49
C GLN A 177 -15.43 -0.86 5.61
N LEU A 178 -15.44 -1.58 6.74
CA LEU A 178 -14.63 -2.78 6.93
C LEU A 178 -15.07 -3.94 6.04
N MET A 179 -16.36 -4.02 5.69
CA MET A 179 -16.96 -5.07 4.86
C MET A 179 -16.96 -4.77 3.36
N ALA A 180 -16.76 -3.52 2.95
CA ALA A 180 -16.84 -3.11 1.55
C ALA A 180 -15.95 -3.97 0.64
N THR A 181 -16.29 -4.08 -0.64
CA THR A 181 -15.47 -4.80 -1.64
C THR A 181 -14.17 -4.10 -1.90
N ASP A 182 -14.16 -2.78 -1.87
CA ASP A 182 -13.01 -1.93 -2.15
C ASP A 182 -12.66 -1.07 -0.94
N PHE A 183 -11.37 -0.85 -0.74
CA PHE A 183 -10.84 0.05 0.28
C PHE A 183 -9.81 1.00 -0.34
N HIS A 184 -9.91 2.26 0.05
CA HIS A 184 -8.95 3.30 -0.32
C HIS A 184 -8.69 4.19 0.88
N PHE A 185 -7.46 4.59 1.03
CA PHE A 185 -7.10 5.65 1.96
C PHE A 185 -7.83 6.96 1.62
N GLY A 186 -8.07 7.78 2.62
CA GLY A 186 -8.45 9.16 2.43
C GLY A 186 -7.42 9.89 1.55
N ARG A 187 -7.84 10.99 0.89
CA ARG A 187 -6.99 11.72 -0.05
C ARG A 187 -5.67 12.18 0.56
N ASP A 188 -5.73 12.76 1.74
CA ASP A 188 -4.55 13.35 2.40
C ASP A 188 -3.63 12.24 2.94
N GLU A 189 -4.20 11.16 3.45
CA GLU A 189 -3.49 9.97 3.89
C GLU A 189 -2.79 9.28 2.71
N ALA A 190 -3.50 9.05 1.59
CA ALA A 190 -2.92 8.48 0.37
C ALA A 190 -1.79 9.35 -0.18
N ARG A 191 -1.94 10.68 -0.13
CA ARG A 191 -0.91 11.63 -0.56
C ARG A 191 0.33 11.55 0.32
N ALA A 192 0.16 11.53 1.64
CA ALA A 192 1.28 11.45 2.58
C ALA A 192 2.06 10.12 2.39
N LEU A 193 1.35 8.98 2.31
CA LEU A 193 1.96 7.68 2.07
C LEU A 193 2.71 7.62 0.75
N THR A 194 2.11 8.14 -0.33
CA THR A 194 2.77 8.17 -1.65
C THR A 194 4.01 9.05 -1.62
N MET A 195 3.97 10.18 -0.93
CA MET A 195 5.14 11.05 -0.78
C MET A 195 6.26 10.34 -0.02
N THR A 196 5.94 9.68 1.09
CA THR A 196 6.90 8.87 1.86
C THR A 196 7.54 7.78 0.99
N ALA A 197 6.71 7.04 0.24
CA ALA A 197 7.19 6.01 -0.68
C ALA A 197 8.20 6.57 -1.70
N LEU A 198 7.89 7.70 -2.31
CA LEU A 198 8.74 8.33 -3.31
C LEU A 198 10.06 8.85 -2.73
N LEU A 199 10.02 9.46 -1.55
CA LEU A 199 11.22 9.98 -0.87
C LEU A 199 12.17 8.85 -0.47
N LEU A 200 11.66 7.76 0.05
CA LEU A 200 12.46 6.64 0.53
C LEU A 200 12.98 5.74 -0.60
N THR A 201 12.18 5.51 -1.64
CA THR A 201 12.61 4.69 -2.77
C THR A 201 13.52 5.44 -3.76
N HIS A 202 13.43 6.77 -3.79
CA HIS A 202 14.18 7.61 -4.72
C HIS A 202 14.82 8.84 -4.04
N PRO A 203 15.69 8.66 -3.04
CA PRO A 203 16.22 9.79 -2.25
C PRO A 203 16.99 10.83 -3.08
N ALA A 204 17.61 10.40 -4.20
CA ALA A 204 18.29 11.31 -5.13
C ALA A 204 17.30 12.16 -5.96
N ARG A 205 16.12 11.60 -6.30
CA ARG A 205 15.03 12.33 -6.97
C ARG A 205 14.35 13.32 -6.04
N GLY A 206 14.11 12.92 -4.77
CA GLY A 206 13.45 13.78 -3.78
C GLY A 206 14.14 15.13 -3.64
N ARG A 207 15.48 15.16 -3.68
CA ARG A 207 16.26 16.39 -3.58
C ARG A 207 16.25 17.26 -4.84
N ARG A 208 16.08 16.69 -6.04
CA ARG A 208 16.15 17.41 -7.32
C ARG A 208 14.80 17.77 -7.93
N ASN A 209 13.75 17.01 -7.65
CA ASN A 209 12.45 17.13 -8.31
C ASN A 209 11.27 17.12 -7.32
N GLU A 210 11.42 17.74 -6.15
CA GLU A 210 10.35 17.79 -5.14
C GLU A 210 8.99 18.24 -5.70
N PRO A 211 8.88 19.25 -6.58
CA PRO A 211 7.60 19.61 -7.18
C PRO A 211 6.98 18.49 -8.04
N ALA A 212 7.81 17.72 -8.75
CA ALA A 212 7.32 16.58 -9.54
C ALA A 212 6.83 15.43 -8.65
N LEU A 213 7.47 15.18 -7.50
CA LEU A 213 7.03 14.20 -6.50
C LEU A 213 5.69 14.60 -5.87
N VAL A 214 5.51 15.89 -5.56
CA VAL A 214 4.22 16.41 -5.10
C VAL A 214 3.13 16.14 -6.15
N GLY A 215 3.41 16.42 -7.41
CA GLY A 215 2.48 16.15 -8.52
C GLY A 215 2.16 14.65 -8.66
N GLN A 216 3.16 13.77 -8.53
CA GLN A 216 2.95 12.32 -8.56
C GLN A 216 2.11 11.84 -7.38
N SER A 217 2.35 12.33 -6.17
CA SER A 217 1.55 11.97 -5.00
C SER A 217 0.07 12.39 -5.16
N ILE A 218 -0.20 13.56 -5.74
CA ILE A 218 -1.55 14.00 -6.06
C ILE A 218 -2.18 13.10 -7.12
N PHE A 219 -1.44 12.74 -8.17
CA PHE A 219 -1.89 11.88 -9.25
C PHE A 219 -2.31 10.48 -8.77
N VAL A 220 -1.56 9.90 -7.83
CA VAL A 220 -1.89 8.63 -7.18
C VAL A 220 -3.08 8.80 -6.24
N ALA A 221 -3.04 9.77 -5.35
CA ALA A 221 -4.07 9.99 -4.32
C ALA A 221 -5.45 10.35 -4.89
N THR A 222 -5.50 10.97 -6.08
CA THR A 222 -6.75 11.28 -6.78
C THR A 222 -7.25 10.15 -7.68
N GLY A 223 -6.57 9.01 -7.66
CA GLY A 223 -6.97 7.80 -8.39
C GLY A 223 -6.60 7.78 -9.87
N CYS A 224 -5.93 8.79 -10.40
CA CYS A 224 -5.50 8.83 -11.82
C CYS A 224 -4.61 7.63 -12.17
N ALA A 225 -3.70 7.27 -11.26
CA ALA A 225 -2.77 6.16 -11.41
C ALA A 225 -3.46 4.80 -11.59
N ARG A 226 -4.68 4.61 -11.09
CA ARG A 226 -5.41 3.34 -11.21
C ARG A 226 -5.77 2.98 -12.64
N CYS A 227 -5.86 3.98 -13.51
CA CYS A 227 -6.09 3.79 -14.95
C CYS A 227 -4.84 4.09 -15.77
N HIS A 228 -4.09 5.13 -15.41
CA HIS A 228 -2.98 5.63 -16.22
C HIS A 228 -1.60 5.09 -15.80
N GLY A 229 -1.53 4.21 -14.77
CA GLY A 229 -0.27 3.72 -14.20
C GLY A 229 0.38 4.73 -13.25
N THR A 230 1.18 4.25 -12.28
CA THR A 230 1.83 5.11 -11.24
C THR A 230 2.86 6.06 -11.80
N GLU A 231 3.46 5.72 -12.95
CA GLU A 231 4.39 6.55 -13.72
C GLU A 231 3.73 7.25 -14.92
N ALA A 232 2.39 7.23 -14.98
CA ALA A 232 1.60 7.74 -16.09
C ALA A 232 1.94 7.09 -17.45
N GLU A 233 2.47 5.88 -17.40
CA GLU A 233 2.92 5.04 -18.52
C GLU A 233 1.76 4.42 -19.31
N GLY A 234 0.57 4.46 -18.75
CA GLY A 234 -0.63 3.82 -19.28
C GLY A 234 -0.84 2.40 -18.77
N SER A 235 -2.02 1.86 -18.99
CA SER A 235 -2.40 0.49 -18.64
C SER A 235 -3.50 -0.02 -19.59
N SER A 236 -4.00 -1.24 -19.35
CA SER A 236 -5.20 -1.73 -20.04
C SER A 236 -6.47 -0.92 -19.78
N ARG A 237 -6.46 -0.07 -18.75
CA ARG A 237 -7.61 0.76 -18.31
C ARG A 237 -7.56 2.20 -18.81
N GLY A 238 -6.36 2.71 -19.12
CA GLY A 238 -6.19 4.08 -19.56
C GLY A 238 -4.91 4.31 -20.36
N PRO A 239 -4.88 5.30 -21.26
CA PRO A 239 -3.73 5.56 -22.11
C PRO A 239 -2.56 6.16 -21.32
N LYS A 240 -1.35 6.04 -21.88
CA LYS A 240 -0.18 6.81 -21.45
C LYS A 240 -0.48 8.30 -21.59
N ILE A 241 -0.19 9.06 -20.53
CA ILE A 241 -0.41 10.52 -20.48
C ILE A 241 0.84 11.30 -20.07
N ARG A 242 1.98 10.63 -19.88
CA ARG A 242 3.25 11.30 -19.62
C ARG A 242 3.77 11.99 -20.89
N ALA A 243 4.37 13.16 -20.75
CA ALA A 243 5.03 13.84 -21.86
C ALA A 243 6.13 12.95 -22.47
N VAL A 244 6.20 12.94 -23.79
CA VAL A 244 7.25 12.20 -24.51
C VAL A 244 8.49 13.09 -24.57
N THR A 245 9.68 12.53 -24.35
CA THR A 245 10.96 13.23 -24.46
C THR A 245 11.04 13.94 -25.82
N GLY A 246 11.25 15.26 -25.82
CA GLY A 246 11.22 16.08 -27.03
C GLY A 246 9.83 16.48 -27.53
N GLY A 247 8.76 16.02 -26.87
CA GLY A 247 7.38 16.43 -27.13
C GLY A 247 7.04 17.79 -26.54
N ARG A 248 5.87 18.31 -26.95
CA ARG A 248 5.37 19.56 -26.39
C ARG A 248 4.95 19.34 -24.92
N PRO A 249 5.43 20.16 -23.98
CA PRO A 249 5.06 20.01 -22.57
C PRO A 249 3.56 20.28 -22.37
N PHE A 250 2.99 19.66 -21.35
CA PHE A 250 1.63 19.97 -20.90
C PHE A 250 1.59 21.34 -20.24
N GLU A 251 0.49 22.03 -20.42
CA GLU A 251 0.14 23.25 -19.70
C GLU A 251 -1.08 23.01 -18.80
N ALA A 252 -1.14 23.63 -17.62
CA ALA A 252 -2.22 23.44 -16.67
C ALA A 252 -3.60 23.78 -17.25
N GLY A 253 -3.67 24.83 -18.07
CA GLY A 253 -4.90 25.20 -18.79
C GLY A 253 -5.36 24.11 -19.76
N GLN A 254 -4.44 23.51 -20.52
CA GLN A 254 -4.73 22.44 -21.47
C GLN A 254 -5.17 21.17 -20.74
N LEU A 255 -4.52 20.81 -19.62
CA LEU A 255 -4.92 19.66 -18.83
C LEU A 255 -6.34 19.85 -18.26
N ASN A 256 -6.66 21.05 -17.76
CA ASN A 256 -8.02 21.36 -17.28
C ASN A 256 -9.08 21.21 -18.38
N VAL A 257 -8.80 21.70 -19.60
CA VAL A 257 -9.72 21.55 -20.74
C VAL A 257 -9.89 20.08 -21.12
N ARG A 258 -8.80 19.32 -21.15
CA ARG A 258 -8.87 17.87 -21.44
C ARG A 258 -9.67 17.12 -20.39
N LEU A 259 -9.43 17.40 -19.10
CA LEU A 259 -10.21 16.81 -18.00
C LEU A 259 -11.71 17.10 -18.16
N LYS A 260 -12.07 18.33 -18.54
CA LYS A 260 -13.47 18.71 -18.76
C LYS A 260 -14.07 17.98 -19.98
N ASN A 261 -13.34 17.87 -21.08
CA ASN A 261 -13.84 17.26 -22.32
C ASN A 261 -13.95 15.73 -22.24
N THR A 262 -13.08 15.07 -21.46
CA THR A 262 -13.08 13.62 -21.29
C THR A 262 -13.71 13.18 -19.97
N SER A 263 -14.19 14.12 -19.15
CA SER A 263 -14.66 13.86 -17.80
C SER A 263 -15.79 12.83 -17.70
N SER A 264 -16.72 12.83 -18.66
CA SER A 264 -17.87 11.90 -18.65
C SER A 264 -17.43 10.43 -18.74
N GLU A 265 -16.49 10.12 -19.61
CA GLU A 265 -15.95 8.77 -19.76
C GLU A 265 -15.08 8.38 -18.57
N MET A 266 -14.18 9.27 -18.15
CA MET A 266 -13.32 9.05 -17.01
C MET A 266 -14.13 8.95 -15.70
N TYR A 267 -15.16 9.80 -15.53
CA TYR A 267 -16.06 9.74 -14.38
C TYR A 267 -16.82 8.40 -14.33
N ARG A 268 -17.34 7.93 -15.44
CA ARG A 268 -18.03 6.63 -15.50
C ARG A 268 -17.08 5.51 -15.06
N ARG A 269 -15.88 5.43 -15.63
CA ARG A 269 -14.88 4.42 -15.27
C ARG A 269 -14.41 4.55 -13.82
N ALA A 270 -14.23 5.77 -13.34
CA ALA A 270 -13.87 6.01 -11.94
C ALA A 270 -14.94 5.48 -10.99
N ARG A 271 -16.23 5.77 -11.29
CA ARG A 271 -17.36 5.25 -10.52
C ARG A 271 -17.41 3.73 -10.52
N ASP A 272 -17.22 3.08 -11.69
CA ASP A 272 -17.24 1.63 -11.82
C ASP A 272 -16.07 0.95 -11.05
N LEU A 273 -15.01 1.69 -10.77
CA LEU A 273 -13.86 1.27 -9.97
C LEU A 273 -13.91 1.74 -8.51
N GLY A 274 -15.02 2.35 -8.06
CA GLY A 274 -15.13 2.89 -6.71
C GLY A 274 -14.18 4.07 -6.43
N ILE A 275 -13.69 4.75 -7.45
CA ILE A 275 -12.82 5.93 -7.29
C ILE A 275 -13.70 7.16 -7.10
N GLU A 276 -13.54 7.86 -5.97
CA GLU A 276 -14.20 9.13 -5.75
C GLU A 276 -13.62 10.20 -6.69
N TRP A 277 -14.47 10.67 -7.61
CA TRP A 277 -14.08 11.74 -8.54
C TRP A 277 -14.08 13.09 -7.83
N ARG A 278 -12.90 13.71 -7.74
CA ARG A 278 -12.76 15.04 -7.14
C ARG A 278 -12.18 16.05 -8.14
N THR A 279 -12.65 17.28 -8.04
CA THR A 279 -12.08 18.38 -8.82
C THR A 279 -10.73 18.76 -8.22
N LEU A 280 -9.70 18.82 -9.06
CA LEU A 280 -8.38 19.28 -8.67
C LEU A 280 -8.39 20.80 -8.50
N SER A 281 -7.73 21.31 -7.46
CA SER A 281 -7.46 22.73 -7.32
C SER A 281 -6.49 23.22 -8.41
N LYS A 282 -6.37 24.54 -8.60
CA LYS A 282 -5.38 25.09 -9.55
C LYS A 282 -3.95 24.68 -9.18
N ALA A 283 -3.61 24.70 -7.89
CA ALA A 283 -2.29 24.29 -7.40
C ALA A 283 -2.04 22.80 -7.62
N ASP A 284 -3.04 21.93 -7.39
CA ASP A 284 -2.94 20.49 -7.67
C ASP A 284 -2.71 20.23 -9.17
N LEU A 285 -3.44 20.94 -10.04
CA LEU A 285 -3.26 20.85 -11.50
C LEU A 285 -1.86 21.24 -11.94
N GLU A 286 -1.32 22.34 -11.41
CA GLU A 286 0.04 22.81 -11.70
C GLU A 286 1.09 21.77 -11.25
N SER A 287 0.92 21.19 -10.07
CA SER A 287 1.79 20.14 -9.56
C SER A 287 1.72 18.86 -10.41
N VAL A 288 0.53 18.40 -10.78
CA VAL A 288 0.34 17.23 -11.66
C VAL A 288 0.96 17.47 -13.03
N VAL A 289 0.82 18.68 -13.60
CA VAL A 289 1.48 19.05 -14.86
C VAL A 289 2.99 19.01 -14.73
N GLY A 290 3.54 19.52 -13.63
CA GLY A 290 4.98 19.42 -13.32
C GLY A 290 5.46 17.96 -13.32
N TYR A 291 4.69 17.07 -12.70
CA TYR A 291 4.96 15.62 -12.71
C TYR A 291 4.88 15.01 -14.11
N LEU A 292 3.80 15.29 -14.86
CA LEU A 292 3.62 14.73 -16.22
C LEU A 292 4.69 15.18 -17.21
N ASN A 293 5.29 16.35 -16.98
CA ASN A 293 6.38 16.93 -17.78
C ASN A 293 7.78 16.52 -17.30
N SER A 294 7.91 15.96 -16.09
CA SER A 294 9.21 15.51 -15.60
C SER A 294 9.71 14.33 -16.40
N SER A 295 10.96 14.36 -16.86
CA SER A 295 11.63 13.20 -17.46
C SER A 295 11.83 12.10 -16.42
N ILE A 296 11.63 10.84 -16.85
CA ILE A 296 12.16 9.68 -16.13
C ILE A 296 13.59 9.55 -16.65
N ASP A 297 14.56 10.02 -15.87
CA ASP A 297 15.97 9.69 -16.08
C ASP A 297 16.30 8.34 -15.45
#